data_9b99b698c57f4114b63654bf06247e91
#
_entry.id   9b99b698c57f4114b63654bf06247e91
#
_cell.length_a   1.000
_cell.length_b   1.000
_cell.length_c   1.000
_cell.angle_alpha   90.00
_cell.angle_beta   90.00
_cell.angle_gamma   90.00
#
_symmetry.space_group_name_H-M   'P 1'
#
loop_
_entity.id
_entity.type
_entity.pdbx_description
1 polymer ?
#
loop_
_entity_poly.entity_id
_entity_poly.type
_entity_poly.pdbx_seq_one_letter_code
_entity_poly.pdbx_strand_id
1 'polypeptide(L)'
;MRENYGIRHIEWNISLQWMKRQKKYCLMVVCVTILACMLMQTGFLITDGIISAVKNQRKNIYGEWEYGLVNMDADPQTLIEDHPFIESKGKVQIYGVLAGSYMDNKQANIGTMDQTAWNLGHLQMLKGHLPENEQEIAMESGMLTALGYQGEPGEKITLNIVTTTAY
;
A
#
# COMPACT_ATOMS: atom_id res chain seq x y z
N MET A 1 -44.26 -19.18 -32.92
CA MET A 1 -43.80 -18.94 -31.54
C MET A 1 -44.52 -19.72 -30.44
N ARG A 2 -45.51 -20.56 -30.76
CA ARG A 2 -46.28 -21.33 -29.75
C ARG A 2 -45.81 -22.77 -29.50
N GLU A 3 -44.97 -23.36 -30.34
CA GLU A 3 -44.51 -24.75 -30.19
C GLU A 3 -43.43 -24.97 -29.12
N ASN A 4 -42.64 -23.98 -28.82
CA ASN A 4 -41.55 -24.13 -27.83
C ASN A 4 -42.02 -24.19 -26.37
N TYR A 5 -43.21 -23.76 -26.04
CA TYR A 5 -43.74 -23.80 -24.66
C TYR A 5 -44.15 -25.20 -24.23
N GLY A 6 -44.72 -26.00 -25.18
CA GLY A 6 -45.15 -27.37 -24.87
C GLY A 6 -44.02 -28.33 -24.59
N ILE A 7 -42.95 -28.23 -25.34
CA ILE A 7 -41.73 -29.11 -25.21
C ILE A 7 -41.04 -28.87 -23.87
N ARG A 8 -40.86 -27.60 -23.47
CA ARG A 8 -40.26 -27.24 -22.19
C ARG A 8 -41.03 -27.78 -20.98
N HIS A 9 -42.34 -27.78 -21.02
CA HIS A 9 -43.18 -28.33 -19.95
C HIS A 9 -43.08 -29.86 -19.83
N ILE A 10 -42.92 -30.55 -20.95
CA ILE A 10 -42.75 -32.00 -20.97
C ILE A 10 -41.37 -32.39 -20.40
N GLU A 11 -40.33 -31.69 -20.79
CA GLU A 11 -38.97 -31.91 -20.27
C GLU A 11 -38.88 -31.66 -18.76
N TRP A 12 -39.48 -30.61 -18.26
CA TRP A 12 -39.54 -30.33 -16.82
C TRP A 12 -40.27 -31.42 -16.02
N ASN A 13 -41.40 -31.92 -16.54
CA ASN A 13 -42.17 -32.97 -15.88
C ASN A 13 -41.39 -34.30 -15.85
N ILE A 14 -40.71 -34.64 -16.92
CA ILE A 14 -39.88 -35.86 -17.00
C ILE A 14 -38.69 -35.75 -16.01
N SER A 15 -38.03 -34.62 -15.98
CA SER A 15 -36.95 -34.35 -15.03
C SER A 15 -37.40 -34.46 -13.57
N LEU A 16 -38.55 -33.87 -13.25
CA LEU A 16 -39.12 -33.93 -11.90
C LEU A 16 -39.54 -35.34 -11.47
N GLN A 17 -40.08 -36.14 -12.39
CA GLN A 17 -40.41 -37.53 -12.12
C GLN A 17 -39.17 -38.40 -11.92
N TRP A 18 -38.11 -38.15 -12.69
CA TRP A 18 -36.82 -38.84 -12.55
C TRP A 18 -36.16 -38.49 -11.23
N MET A 19 -36.17 -37.21 -10.83
CA MET A 19 -35.69 -36.75 -9.51
C MET A 19 -36.43 -37.42 -8.35
N LYS A 20 -37.74 -37.56 -8.43
CA LYS A 20 -38.54 -38.24 -7.40
C LYS A 20 -38.20 -39.72 -7.26
N ARG A 21 -37.83 -40.37 -8.36
CA ARG A 21 -37.46 -41.80 -8.37
C ARG A 21 -36.05 -42.06 -7.86
N GLN A 22 -35.14 -41.09 -8.01
CA GLN A 22 -33.72 -41.21 -7.63
C GLN A 22 -33.31 -40.16 -6.58
N LYS A 23 -34.10 -40.01 -5.53
CA LYS A 23 -33.90 -39.00 -4.48
C LYS A 23 -32.48 -39.00 -3.87
N LYS A 24 -31.86 -40.18 -3.71
CA LYS A 24 -30.51 -40.33 -3.13
C LYS A 24 -29.44 -39.68 -4.01
N TYR A 25 -29.52 -39.89 -5.34
CA TYR A 25 -28.57 -39.29 -6.29
C TYR A 25 -28.76 -37.77 -6.40
N CYS A 26 -30.01 -37.31 -6.45
CA CYS A 26 -30.32 -35.87 -6.45
C CYS A 26 -29.76 -35.17 -5.19
N LEU A 27 -29.96 -35.78 -4.03
CA LEU A 27 -29.41 -35.26 -2.76
C LEU A 27 -27.88 -35.20 -2.81
N MET A 28 -27.22 -36.25 -3.32
CA MET A 28 -25.77 -36.30 -3.47
C MET A 28 -25.26 -35.17 -4.39
N VAL A 29 -25.90 -34.97 -5.54
CA VAL A 29 -25.50 -33.90 -6.47
C VAL A 29 -25.66 -32.53 -5.83
N VAL A 30 -26.78 -32.29 -5.12
CA VAL A 30 -27.00 -31.02 -4.41
C VAL A 30 -25.93 -30.82 -3.33
N CYS A 31 -25.60 -31.83 -2.54
CA CYS A 31 -24.54 -31.71 -1.54
C CYS A 31 -23.17 -31.39 -2.17
N VAL A 32 -22.83 -32.06 -3.26
CA VAL A 32 -21.56 -31.81 -3.98
C VAL A 32 -21.53 -30.39 -4.53
N THR A 33 -22.61 -29.90 -5.13
CA THR A 33 -22.66 -28.53 -5.66
C THR A 33 -22.55 -27.48 -4.56
N ILE A 34 -23.22 -27.69 -3.42
CA ILE A 34 -23.11 -26.80 -2.26
C ILE A 34 -21.66 -26.79 -1.76
N LEU A 35 -21.04 -27.97 -1.61
CA LEU A 35 -19.66 -28.07 -1.18
C LEU A 35 -18.71 -27.34 -2.13
N ALA A 36 -18.87 -27.53 -3.43
CA ALA A 36 -18.07 -26.84 -4.45
C ALA A 36 -18.24 -25.32 -4.38
N CYS A 37 -19.46 -24.81 -4.21
CA CYS A 37 -19.72 -23.38 -4.02
C CYS A 37 -19.07 -22.83 -2.76
N MET A 38 -19.14 -23.57 -1.64
CA MET A 38 -18.50 -23.17 -0.38
C MET A 38 -16.98 -23.09 -0.53
N LEU A 39 -16.37 -24.06 -1.21
CA LEU A 39 -14.92 -24.04 -1.45
C LEU A 39 -14.49 -22.86 -2.33
N MET A 40 -15.26 -22.53 -3.36
CA MET A 40 -14.99 -21.33 -4.17
C MET A 40 -15.10 -20.05 -3.35
N GLN A 41 -16.14 -19.89 -2.56
CA GLN A 41 -16.33 -18.69 -1.73
C GLN A 41 -15.21 -18.54 -0.68
N THR A 42 -14.80 -19.63 -0.03
CA THR A 42 -13.69 -19.58 0.93
C THR A 42 -12.38 -19.20 0.23
N GLY A 43 -12.15 -19.67 -0.99
CA GLY A 43 -10.99 -19.27 -1.79
C GLY A 43 -10.95 -17.76 -2.05
N PHE A 44 -12.06 -17.15 -2.46
CA PHE A 44 -12.16 -15.70 -2.66
C PHE A 44 -11.91 -14.92 -1.37
N LEU A 45 -12.55 -15.32 -0.26
CA LEU A 45 -12.40 -14.64 1.03
C LEU A 45 -10.95 -14.68 1.55
N ILE A 46 -10.26 -15.80 1.37
CA ILE A 46 -8.85 -15.93 1.76
C ILE A 46 -7.98 -15.00 0.90
N THR A 47 -8.22 -14.96 -0.41
CA THR A 47 -7.46 -14.10 -1.33
C THR A 47 -7.64 -12.64 -0.98
N ASP A 48 -8.87 -12.17 -0.78
CA ASP A 48 -9.16 -10.78 -0.39
C ASP A 48 -8.55 -10.44 0.98
N GLY A 49 -8.60 -11.38 1.92
CA GLY A 49 -7.99 -11.24 3.24
C GLY A 49 -6.46 -11.06 3.15
N ILE A 50 -5.79 -11.86 2.34
CA ILE A 50 -4.33 -11.77 2.14
C ILE A 50 -3.97 -10.44 1.47
N ILE A 51 -4.68 -10.05 0.40
CA ILE A 51 -4.43 -8.78 -0.32
C ILE A 51 -4.60 -7.61 0.64
N SER A 52 -5.68 -7.60 1.41
CA SER A 52 -5.93 -6.53 2.39
C SER A 52 -4.87 -6.48 3.49
N ALA A 53 -4.44 -7.63 4.00
CA ALA A 53 -3.38 -7.71 5.01
C ALA A 53 -2.05 -7.19 4.47
N VAL A 54 -1.65 -7.59 3.25
CA VAL A 54 -0.43 -7.10 2.59
C VAL A 54 -0.51 -5.60 2.32
N LYS A 55 -1.66 -5.10 1.86
CA LYS A 55 -1.87 -3.66 1.62
C LYS A 55 -1.74 -2.86 2.93
N ASN A 56 -2.36 -3.33 4.00
CA ASN A 56 -2.26 -2.67 5.31
C ASN A 56 -0.85 -2.73 5.88
N GLN A 57 -0.16 -3.85 5.74
CA GLN A 57 1.23 -3.96 6.16
C GLN A 57 2.14 -3.00 5.38
N ARG A 58 1.96 -2.87 4.07
CA ARG A 58 2.71 -1.90 3.25
C ARG A 58 2.43 -0.46 3.70
N LYS A 59 1.17 -0.10 3.94
CA LYS A 59 0.81 1.23 4.45
C LYS A 59 1.48 1.53 5.79
N ASN A 60 1.54 0.56 6.69
CA ASN A 60 2.18 0.74 7.99
C ASN A 60 3.72 0.88 7.91
N ILE A 61 4.36 0.23 6.93
CA ILE A 61 5.83 0.25 6.79
C ILE A 61 6.30 1.43 5.94
N TYR A 62 5.60 1.69 4.82
CA TYR A 62 6.05 2.65 3.80
C TYR A 62 5.22 3.93 3.78
N GLY A 63 4.12 4.02 4.51
CA GLY A 63 3.20 5.16 4.49
C GLY A 63 1.98 4.94 3.58
N GLU A 64 1.10 5.95 3.57
CA GLU A 64 -0.17 5.92 2.81
C GLU A 64 -0.08 6.50 1.39
N TRP A 65 1.10 6.94 0.97
CA TRP A 65 1.28 7.45 -0.39
C TRP A 65 1.20 6.32 -1.42
N GLU A 66 0.48 6.56 -2.51
CA GLU A 66 0.28 5.59 -3.59
C GLU A 66 1.26 5.79 -4.75
N TYR A 67 1.64 7.04 -5.01
CA TYR A 67 2.54 7.40 -6.10
C TYR A 67 3.59 8.38 -5.64
N GLY A 68 4.84 8.16 -6.06
CA GLY A 68 5.95 9.09 -5.89
C GLY A 68 6.40 9.58 -7.27
N LEU A 69 6.41 10.89 -7.46
CA LEU A 69 6.90 11.51 -8.67
C LEU A 69 8.26 12.13 -8.36
N VAL A 70 9.26 11.79 -9.15
CA VAL A 70 10.64 12.23 -8.94
C VAL A 70 11.10 13.13 -10.09
N ASN A 71 11.99 14.08 -9.79
CA ASN A 71 12.58 15.03 -10.75
C ASN A 71 11.52 15.81 -11.54
N MET A 72 10.53 16.35 -10.83
CA MET A 72 9.51 17.19 -11.45
C MET A 72 9.97 18.62 -11.55
N ASP A 73 9.96 19.15 -12.78
CA ASP A 73 10.06 20.58 -13.04
C ASP A 73 8.77 21.31 -12.62
N ALA A 74 8.81 22.65 -12.54
CA ALA A 74 7.71 23.46 -12.06
C ALA A 74 6.39 23.28 -12.82
N ASP A 75 6.43 23.06 -14.13
CA ASP A 75 5.25 22.94 -14.99
C ASP A 75 4.37 21.71 -14.69
N PRO A 76 4.93 20.48 -14.49
CA PRO A 76 4.13 19.33 -14.08
C PRO A 76 3.52 19.45 -12.68
N GLN A 77 4.11 20.25 -11.78
CA GLN A 77 3.54 20.47 -10.44
C GLN A 77 2.16 21.11 -10.51
N THR A 78 1.94 22.07 -11.38
CA THR A 78 0.65 22.75 -11.53
C THR A 78 -0.46 21.83 -12.04
N LEU A 79 -0.12 20.90 -12.96
CA LEU A 79 -1.06 19.90 -13.48
C LEU A 79 -1.55 18.91 -12.41
N ILE A 80 -0.70 18.62 -11.43
CA ILE A 80 -1.02 17.70 -10.33
C ILE A 80 -1.74 18.45 -9.22
N GLU A 81 -1.43 19.73 -9.05
CA GLU A 81 -2.01 20.55 -7.98
C GLU A 81 -3.53 20.64 -8.03
N ASP A 82 -4.11 20.69 -9.21
CA ASP A 82 -5.56 20.85 -9.42
C ASP A 82 -6.26 19.56 -9.89
N HIS A 83 -5.60 18.41 -9.83
CA HIS A 83 -6.19 17.17 -10.33
C HIS A 83 -7.26 16.61 -9.37
N PRO A 84 -8.52 16.41 -9.85
CA PRO A 84 -9.66 16.09 -8.99
C PRO A 84 -9.60 14.73 -8.28
N PHE A 85 -8.69 13.83 -8.69
CA PHE A 85 -8.49 12.51 -8.06
C PHE A 85 -7.35 12.48 -7.04
N ILE A 86 -6.69 13.62 -6.77
CA ILE A 86 -5.62 13.70 -5.78
C ILE A 86 -6.21 14.25 -4.49
N GLU A 87 -6.36 13.38 -3.49
CA GLU A 87 -6.89 13.74 -2.17
C GLU A 87 -5.85 14.46 -1.30
N SER A 88 -4.60 14.04 -1.40
CA SER A 88 -3.51 14.57 -0.57
C SER A 88 -2.18 14.51 -1.32
N LYS A 89 -1.38 15.55 -1.16
CA LYS A 89 -0.06 15.67 -1.77
C LYS A 89 0.96 16.14 -0.75
N GLY A 90 2.10 15.47 -0.69
CA GLY A 90 3.23 15.84 0.13
C GLY A 90 4.44 16.14 -0.75
N LYS A 91 5.22 17.14 -0.38
CA LYS A 91 6.44 17.55 -1.07
C LYS A 91 7.67 17.13 -0.27
N VAL A 92 8.58 16.43 -0.95
CA VAL A 92 9.90 16.08 -0.42
C VAL A 92 10.95 16.65 -1.37
N GLN A 93 11.91 17.39 -0.83
CA GLN A 93 13.00 17.96 -1.60
C GLN A 93 14.32 17.41 -1.06
N ILE A 94 15.07 16.68 -1.91
CA ILE A 94 16.34 16.08 -1.55
C ILE A 94 17.47 17.00 -2.02
N TYR A 95 18.38 17.38 -1.11
CA TYR A 95 19.52 18.25 -1.39
C TYR A 95 20.81 17.48 -1.62
N GLY A 96 20.89 16.26 -1.08
CA GLY A 96 22.09 15.46 -1.18
C GLY A 96 21.98 14.13 -0.45
N VAL A 97 23.08 13.43 -0.45
CA VAL A 97 23.22 12.14 0.24
C VAL A 97 24.35 12.24 1.27
N LEU A 98 24.21 11.52 2.35
CA LEU A 98 25.25 11.42 3.36
C LEU A 98 26.46 10.67 2.79
N ALA A 99 27.64 11.29 2.85
CA ALA A 99 28.87 10.66 2.39
C ALA A 99 29.34 9.60 3.40
N GLY A 100 29.56 8.39 2.90
CA GLY A 100 30.08 7.28 3.71
C GLY A 100 29.29 6.00 3.54
N SER A 101 29.93 4.89 3.86
CA SER A 101 29.29 3.56 3.84
C SER A 101 28.76 3.27 5.24
N TYR A 102 27.60 3.82 5.53
CA TYR A 102 26.90 3.57 6.78
C TYR A 102 25.83 2.48 6.54
N MET A 103 25.73 1.50 7.42
CA MET A 103 24.72 0.44 7.35
C MET A 103 24.67 -0.31 5.99
N ASP A 104 25.62 -1.17 5.72
CA ASP A 104 25.59 -2.12 4.57
C ASP A 104 25.25 -1.48 3.20
N ASN A 105 25.92 -0.39 2.83
CA ASN A 105 25.71 0.34 1.56
C ASN A 105 24.34 1.04 1.40
N LYS A 106 23.58 1.25 2.45
CA LYS A 106 22.39 2.10 2.36
C LYS A 106 22.78 3.57 2.30
N GLN A 107 22.22 4.29 1.35
CA GLN A 107 22.38 5.73 1.24
C GLN A 107 21.33 6.42 2.11
N ALA A 108 21.73 7.43 2.87
CA ALA A 108 20.82 8.31 3.56
C ALA A 108 20.65 9.61 2.77
N ASN A 109 19.44 9.93 2.40
CA ASN A 109 19.09 11.17 1.74
C ASN A 109 18.92 12.28 2.78
N ILE A 110 19.39 13.48 2.44
CA ILE A 110 19.18 14.69 3.22
C ILE A 110 18.34 15.64 2.43
N GLY A 111 17.29 16.15 3.05
CA GLY A 111 16.34 17.03 2.38
C GLY A 111 15.33 17.61 3.34
N THR A 112 14.34 18.25 2.79
CA THR A 112 13.18 18.76 3.53
C THR A 112 11.91 18.05 3.06
N MET A 113 10.94 17.98 3.94
CA MET A 113 9.59 17.50 3.62
C MET A 113 8.57 18.39 4.30
N ASP A 114 7.43 18.53 3.67
CA ASP A 114 6.30 19.23 4.26
C ASP A 114 5.53 18.36 5.27
N GLN A 115 4.63 18.96 6.02
CA GLN A 115 3.83 18.27 7.03
C GLN A 115 2.94 17.17 6.42
N THR A 116 2.49 17.35 5.19
CA THR A 116 1.66 16.36 4.51
C THR A 116 2.48 15.12 4.17
N ALA A 117 3.69 15.29 3.64
CA ALA A 117 4.61 14.18 3.37
C ALA A 117 4.98 13.43 4.66
N TRP A 118 5.22 14.16 5.74
CA TRP A 118 5.46 13.58 7.06
C TRP A 118 4.32 12.68 7.52
N ASN A 119 3.09 13.18 7.42
CA ASN A 119 1.88 12.46 7.81
C ASN A 119 1.62 11.24 6.91
N LEU A 120 1.75 11.41 5.59
CA LEU A 120 1.59 10.33 4.62
C LEU A 120 2.65 9.21 4.81
N GLY A 121 3.86 9.59 5.25
CA GLY A 121 4.91 8.64 5.59
C GLY A 121 4.72 7.92 6.92
N HIS A 122 3.70 8.27 7.70
CA HIS A 122 3.47 7.78 9.07
C HIS A 122 4.70 7.96 9.97
N LEU A 123 5.47 9.02 9.71
CA LEU A 123 6.67 9.29 10.47
C LEU A 123 6.30 9.79 11.86
N GLN A 124 7.02 9.32 12.87
CA GLN A 124 6.79 9.70 14.26
C GLN A 124 8.08 10.21 14.88
N MET A 125 7.99 11.33 15.58
CA MET A 125 9.09 11.81 16.38
C MET A 125 9.22 10.99 17.66
N LEU A 126 10.36 10.37 17.87
CA LEU A 126 10.62 9.57 19.08
C LEU A 126 11.05 10.45 20.25
N LYS A 127 11.90 11.46 19.97
CA LYS A 127 12.42 12.43 20.96
C LYS A 127 12.56 13.79 20.30
N GLY A 128 12.37 14.86 21.06
CA GLY A 128 12.51 16.23 20.59
C GLY A 128 11.31 16.73 19.80
N HIS A 129 11.55 17.62 18.86
CA HIS A 129 10.57 18.25 17.98
C HIS A 129 11.04 18.24 16.52
N LEU A 130 10.15 18.56 15.59
CA LEU A 130 10.52 18.74 14.20
C LEU A 130 11.41 19.98 14.04
N PRO A 131 12.36 19.99 13.07
CA PRO A 131 13.21 21.13 12.81
C PRO A 131 12.39 22.41 12.56
N GLU A 132 12.69 23.46 13.29
CA GLU A 132 12.03 24.78 13.17
C GLU A 132 12.90 25.80 12.43
N ASN A 133 14.19 25.49 12.30
CA ASN A 133 15.17 26.37 11.64
C ASN A 133 16.23 25.56 10.88
N GLU A 134 17.03 26.26 10.07
CA GLU A 134 18.07 25.65 9.20
C GLU A 134 19.23 24.99 9.94
N GLN A 135 19.36 25.19 11.24
CA GLN A 135 20.41 24.62 12.07
C GLN A 135 19.97 23.34 12.79
N GLU A 136 18.73 22.95 12.58
CA GLU A 136 18.13 21.77 13.19
C GLU A 136 17.89 20.67 12.15
N ILE A 137 18.09 19.44 12.56
CA ILE A 137 17.82 18.27 11.73
C ILE A 137 17.10 17.20 12.54
N ALA A 138 16.11 16.58 11.95
CA ALA A 138 15.53 15.33 12.43
C ALA A 138 16.22 14.17 11.72
N MET A 139 16.61 13.16 12.47
CA MET A 139 17.33 12.01 11.93
C MET A 139 16.75 10.71 12.44
N GLU A 140 16.73 9.70 11.57
CA GLU A 140 16.32 8.35 11.96
C GLU A 140 17.24 7.79 13.04
N SER A 141 16.66 7.16 14.06
CA SER A 141 17.40 6.61 15.21
C SER A 141 18.47 5.58 14.81
N GLY A 142 18.17 4.78 13.78
CA GLY A 142 19.12 3.82 13.22
C GLY A 142 20.35 4.50 12.61
N MET A 143 20.15 5.63 11.94
CA MET A 143 21.26 6.41 11.36
C MET A 143 22.09 7.10 12.44
N LEU A 144 21.47 7.66 13.49
CA LEU A 144 22.20 8.22 14.63
C LEU A 144 23.15 7.19 15.27
N THR A 145 22.63 5.98 15.49
CA THR A 145 23.44 4.87 16.03
C THR A 145 24.59 4.49 15.09
N ALA A 146 24.36 4.43 13.79
CA ALA A 146 25.37 4.09 12.80
C ALA A 146 26.49 5.16 12.72
N LEU A 147 26.15 6.42 12.98
CA LEU A 147 27.08 7.54 13.04
C LEU A 147 27.81 7.65 14.40
N GLY A 148 27.44 6.86 15.40
CA GLY A 148 28.03 6.86 16.72
C GLY A 148 27.48 7.95 17.66
N TYR A 149 26.36 8.56 17.35
CA TYR A 149 25.68 9.53 18.20
C TYR A 149 24.67 8.86 19.14
N GLN A 150 24.42 9.50 20.30
CA GLN A 150 23.48 8.95 21.29
C GLN A 150 22.04 9.31 21.04
N GLY A 151 21.79 10.29 20.17
CA GLY A 151 20.44 10.71 19.77
C GLY A 151 19.70 11.50 20.86
N GLU A 152 20.43 12.28 21.63
CA GLU A 152 19.80 13.21 22.57
C GLU A 152 19.42 14.52 21.85
N PRO A 153 18.21 15.05 22.09
CA PRO A 153 17.79 16.33 21.51
C PRO A 153 18.77 17.45 21.85
N GLY A 154 19.18 18.23 20.84
CA GLY A 154 20.17 19.29 20.99
C GLY A 154 21.64 18.86 20.88
N GLU A 155 21.91 17.58 20.66
CA GLU A 155 23.28 17.09 20.37
C GLU A 155 23.75 17.67 19.03
N LYS A 156 24.96 18.21 19.01
CA LYS A 156 25.59 18.74 17.79
C LYS A 156 26.18 17.61 16.97
N ILE A 157 25.73 17.47 15.75
CA ILE A 157 26.23 16.44 14.83
C ILE A 157 26.96 17.09 13.66
N THR A 158 27.97 16.42 13.14
CA THR A 158 28.69 16.83 11.93
C THR A 158 28.47 15.82 10.85
N LEU A 159 27.91 16.27 9.72
CA LEU A 159 27.56 15.43 8.59
C LEU A 159 28.37 15.82 7.36
N ASN A 160 28.93 14.83 6.68
CA ASN A 160 29.56 15.02 5.38
C ASN A 160 28.50 14.75 4.30
N ILE A 161 28.10 15.77 3.57
CA ILE A 161 27.06 15.70 2.57
C ILE A 161 27.67 15.80 1.18
N VAL A 162 27.29 14.89 0.28
CA VAL A 162 27.55 15.01 -1.14
C VAL A 162 26.29 15.58 -1.78
N THR A 163 26.38 16.81 -2.26
CA THR A 163 25.28 17.45 -2.99
C THR A 163 25.05 16.75 -4.32
N THR A 164 23.84 16.28 -4.53
CA THR A 164 23.44 15.78 -5.84
C THR A 164 22.97 16.99 -6.65
N THR A 165 23.79 17.45 -7.58
CA THR A 165 23.33 18.38 -8.62
C THR A 165 22.33 17.57 -9.48
N ALA A 166 21.05 17.90 -9.39
CA ALA A 166 20.06 17.42 -10.35
C ALA A 166 20.47 17.95 -11.73
N TYR A 167 20.75 17.04 -12.65
CA TYR A 167 20.89 17.33 -14.07
C TYR A 167 19.54 17.22 -14.74
#